data_1d768f9537b2c6a4fb3e4baf9de23606
#
_entry.id   1d768f9537b2c6a4fb3e4baf9de23606
#
_cell.length_a   1.000
_cell.length_b   1.000
_cell.length_c   1.000
_cell.angle_alpha   90.00
_cell.angle_beta   90.00
_cell.angle_gamma   90.00
#
_symmetry.space_group_name_H-M   'P 1'
#
loop_
_entity.id
_entity.type
_entity.pdbx_description
1 polymer ?
#
loop_
_entity_poly.entity_id
_entity_poly.type
_entity_poly.pdbx_seq_one_letter_code
_entity_poly.pdbx_strand_id
1 'polypeptide(L)'
;LAWSSAASDVYKRQVNKENDVAIIWEPNDPNENSISITYNELYKRVCEFANVLKLNGAKKGDRICLYMPMVPELAIATLACARIGAIHSVVFAGFSAKALADRINDADCNILLTSDGLYRGKKQLCLKDIADEALQHCPTIKSCIVLNRTNQSVQMKKGRDFWWHEELIKVDSTCIAEEMDSEDPLFVLYTSGSTGKPKGVQHHCGGYMVYAEYSFRNVFQYEDNDVYWCTADIGWITGHTYIVYGPLLAGATTLMFEGVPTYPDAGRFWEICEKHKVNLFYTAPTAIRALQAFGTECIDRYDLSQLKTLGSVGEPINEEAWEWYYKNIGKEKCWIVDTWWQTETGGIMISPLAHITKMKPTFATLPLPGIQPCLVDTDGNEIQGNDVEGNLCVKFPWPSMIRTT
;
A
#
# COMPACT_ATOMS: atom_id res chain seq x y z
N LEU A 1 -18.76 -9.15 -22.52
CA LEU A 1 -17.99 -8.76 -21.35
C LEU A 1 -16.82 -9.75 -21.27
N ALA A 2 -15.62 -9.29 -21.61
CA ALA A 2 -14.42 -10.12 -21.56
C ALA A 2 -14.09 -10.41 -20.09
N TRP A 3 -14.13 -11.66 -19.72
CA TRP A 3 -13.69 -12.17 -18.45
C TRP A 3 -12.16 -12.11 -18.41
N SER A 4 -11.58 -11.08 -17.87
CA SER A 4 -10.17 -11.06 -17.53
C SER A 4 -10.07 -11.25 -16.02
N SER A 5 -9.16 -12.10 -15.58
CA SER A 5 -8.86 -12.17 -14.15
C SER A 5 -8.35 -10.80 -13.72
N ALA A 6 -9.12 -10.09 -12.90
CA ALA A 6 -8.83 -8.70 -12.52
C ALA A 6 -7.39 -8.53 -12.00
N ALA A 7 -6.88 -9.52 -11.28
CA ALA A 7 -5.52 -9.50 -10.76
C ALA A 7 -4.42 -9.68 -11.82
N SER A 8 -4.69 -10.39 -12.93
CA SER A 8 -3.70 -10.52 -14.01
C SER A 8 -3.56 -9.24 -14.80
N ASP A 9 -4.53 -8.34 -14.72
CA ASP A 9 -4.53 -7.08 -15.45
C ASP A 9 -3.63 -6.03 -14.81
N VAL A 10 -3.32 -6.12 -13.51
CA VAL A 10 -2.46 -5.17 -12.81
C VAL A 10 -1.09 -5.00 -13.50
N TYR A 11 -0.61 -6.02 -14.22
CA TYR A 11 0.67 -5.97 -14.93
C TYR A 11 0.59 -6.50 -16.38
N LYS A 12 -0.57 -6.99 -16.86
CA LYS A 12 -0.74 -7.49 -18.24
C LYS A 12 -1.33 -6.47 -19.22
N ARG A 13 -2.12 -5.50 -18.74
CA ARG A 13 -2.72 -4.46 -19.61
C ARG A 13 -1.72 -3.43 -20.11
N GLN A 14 -0.48 -3.52 -19.65
CA GLN A 14 0.59 -2.60 -20.02
C GLN A 14 1.21 -3.04 -21.36
N VAL A 15 0.36 -3.24 -22.38
CA VAL A 15 0.81 -3.49 -23.75
C VAL A 15 1.80 -2.39 -24.14
N ASN A 16 3.03 -2.79 -24.49
CA ASN A 16 4.18 -1.94 -24.78
C ASN A 16 4.92 -1.31 -23.57
N LYS A 17 4.64 -1.75 -22.33
CA LYS A 17 5.35 -1.28 -21.12
C LYS A 17 6.16 -2.40 -20.42
N GLU A 18 6.39 -3.53 -21.09
CA GLU A 18 7.07 -4.68 -20.47
C GLU A 18 8.47 -4.33 -19.93
N ASN A 19 9.14 -3.38 -20.59
CA ASN A 19 10.49 -2.93 -20.21
C ASN A 19 10.48 -1.68 -19.31
N ASP A 20 9.32 -1.07 -19.08
CA ASP A 20 9.20 0.07 -18.17
C ASP A 20 9.39 -0.42 -16.73
N VAL A 21 9.92 0.45 -15.88
CA VAL A 21 10.09 0.16 -14.46
C VAL A 21 8.72 0.20 -13.78
N ALA A 22 8.33 -0.91 -13.16
CA ALA A 22 7.11 -1.03 -12.37
C ALA A 22 7.35 -0.60 -10.92
N ILE A 23 8.41 -1.12 -10.31
CA ILE A 23 8.75 -0.87 -8.91
C ILE A 23 10.20 -0.40 -8.81
N ILE A 24 10.43 0.70 -8.12
CA ILE A 24 11.72 1.06 -7.56
C ILE A 24 11.66 0.76 -6.07
N TRP A 25 12.60 -0.04 -5.58
CA TRP A 25 12.75 -0.25 -4.14
C TRP A 25 14.00 0.46 -3.64
N GLU A 26 13.80 1.26 -2.61
CA GLU A 26 14.89 1.97 -1.91
C GLU A 26 15.09 1.35 -0.53
N PRO A 27 16.29 0.84 -0.22
CA PRO A 27 16.58 0.20 1.05
C PRO A 27 16.67 1.18 2.23
N ASN A 28 16.60 0.62 3.45
CA ASN A 28 16.79 1.39 4.67
C ASN A 28 18.20 2.01 4.76
N ASP A 29 19.25 1.24 4.43
CA ASP A 29 20.63 1.74 4.41
C ASP A 29 20.88 2.48 3.09
N PRO A 30 21.22 3.78 3.11
CA PRO A 30 21.52 4.54 1.89
C PRO A 30 22.73 4.05 1.10
N ASN A 31 23.60 3.24 1.71
CA ASN A 31 24.73 2.60 1.04
C ASN A 31 24.39 1.26 0.35
N GLU A 32 23.24 0.69 0.63
CA GLU A 32 22.72 -0.47 -0.09
C GLU A 32 22.15 -0.01 -1.44
N ASN A 33 22.32 -0.80 -2.49
CA ASN A 33 21.82 -0.45 -3.80
C ASN A 33 20.29 -0.55 -3.87
N SER A 34 19.66 0.46 -4.47
CA SER A 34 18.26 0.40 -4.84
C SER A 34 18.03 -0.65 -5.94
N ILE A 35 16.84 -1.20 -6.00
CA ILE A 35 16.45 -2.22 -7.00
C ILE A 35 15.35 -1.63 -7.88
N SER A 36 15.49 -1.77 -9.20
CA SER A 36 14.43 -1.48 -10.16
C SER A 36 13.93 -2.78 -10.75
N ILE A 37 12.62 -2.96 -10.78
CA ILE A 37 11.92 -4.15 -11.30
C ILE A 37 11.03 -3.69 -12.44
N THR A 38 11.26 -4.22 -13.64
CA THR A 38 10.41 -3.95 -14.81
C THR A 38 9.06 -4.67 -14.69
N TYR A 39 8.05 -4.25 -15.48
CA TYR A 39 6.76 -4.94 -15.52
C TYR A 39 6.89 -6.41 -15.91
N ASN A 40 7.80 -6.74 -16.85
CA ASN A 40 8.07 -8.13 -17.23
C ASN A 40 8.72 -8.94 -16.11
N GLU A 41 9.68 -8.36 -15.41
CA GLU A 41 10.30 -9.01 -14.24
C GLU A 41 9.30 -9.20 -13.10
N LEU A 42 8.47 -8.19 -12.82
CA LEU A 42 7.40 -8.28 -11.85
C LEU A 42 6.43 -9.41 -12.20
N TYR A 43 6.02 -9.50 -13.47
CA TYR A 43 5.18 -10.59 -13.97
C TYR A 43 5.76 -11.97 -13.69
N LYS A 44 7.05 -12.17 -14.03
CA LYS A 44 7.74 -13.46 -13.81
C LYS A 44 7.80 -13.80 -12.33
N ARG A 45 8.26 -12.85 -11.48
CA ARG A 45 8.38 -13.06 -10.03
C ARG A 45 7.02 -13.35 -9.38
N VAL A 46 5.95 -12.67 -9.83
CA VAL A 46 4.57 -12.94 -9.39
C VAL A 46 4.12 -14.34 -9.79
N CYS A 47 4.40 -14.79 -11.02
CA CYS A 47 4.09 -16.15 -11.47
C CYS A 47 4.84 -17.22 -10.68
N GLU A 48 6.14 -17.03 -10.45
CA GLU A 48 6.97 -17.93 -9.65
C GLU A 48 6.41 -18.03 -8.22
N PHE A 49 6.15 -16.91 -7.58
CA PHE A 49 5.64 -16.94 -6.20
C PHE A 49 4.20 -17.45 -6.10
N ALA A 50 3.36 -17.21 -7.10
CA ALA A 50 2.04 -17.81 -7.22
C ALA A 50 2.11 -19.36 -7.26
N ASN A 51 3.11 -19.90 -7.98
CA ASN A 51 3.36 -21.33 -7.99
C ASN A 51 3.92 -21.86 -6.65
N VAL A 52 4.75 -21.07 -5.96
CA VAL A 52 5.19 -21.38 -4.57
C VAL A 52 3.98 -21.49 -3.63
N LEU A 53 3.03 -20.55 -3.71
CA LEU A 53 1.81 -20.62 -2.91
C LEU A 53 0.99 -21.88 -3.22
N LYS A 54 0.82 -22.22 -4.51
CA LYS A 54 0.13 -23.46 -4.93
C LYS A 54 0.86 -24.72 -4.43
N LEU A 55 2.20 -24.75 -4.52
CA LEU A 55 3.02 -25.84 -3.99
C LEU A 55 2.81 -26.06 -2.50
N ASN A 56 2.60 -24.96 -1.76
CA ASN A 56 2.29 -24.97 -0.32
C ASN A 56 0.79 -25.14 -0.02
N GLY A 57 -0.01 -25.52 -1.02
CA GLY A 57 -1.40 -25.92 -0.88
C GLY A 57 -2.42 -24.78 -0.97
N ALA A 58 -2.03 -23.56 -1.32
CA ALA A 58 -2.95 -22.45 -1.52
C ALA A 58 -3.90 -22.67 -2.71
N LYS A 59 -5.16 -22.31 -2.54
CA LYS A 59 -6.24 -22.41 -3.52
C LYS A 59 -7.05 -21.10 -3.55
N LYS A 60 -7.86 -20.93 -4.61
CA LYS A 60 -8.85 -19.86 -4.69
C LYS A 60 -9.70 -19.82 -3.41
N GLY A 61 -9.83 -18.64 -2.82
CA GLY A 61 -10.59 -18.39 -1.59
C GLY A 61 -9.85 -18.66 -0.28
N ASP A 62 -8.64 -19.25 -0.32
CA ASP A 62 -7.79 -19.36 0.88
C ASP A 62 -7.30 -17.99 1.34
N ARG A 63 -7.13 -17.81 2.67
CA ARG A 63 -6.60 -16.59 3.25
C ARG A 63 -5.14 -16.79 3.61
N ILE A 64 -4.30 -15.85 3.13
CA ILE A 64 -2.85 -15.87 3.30
C ILE A 64 -2.45 -14.61 4.09
N CYS A 65 -1.80 -14.80 5.22
CA CYS A 65 -1.30 -13.71 6.04
C CYS A 65 0.10 -13.29 5.58
N LEU A 66 0.29 -11.97 5.38
CA LEU A 66 1.58 -11.37 5.02
C LEU A 66 2.04 -10.47 6.17
N TYR A 67 3.10 -10.87 6.86
CA TYR A 67 3.74 -10.13 7.95
C TYR A 67 5.21 -9.89 7.59
N MET A 68 5.45 -8.91 6.72
CA MET A 68 6.72 -8.68 6.05
C MET A 68 7.11 -7.19 6.08
N PRO A 69 8.42 -6.87 6.00
CA PRO A 69 8.87 -5.49 5.83
C PRO A 69 8.49 -4.93 4.45
N MET A 70 8.74 -3.62 4.25
CA MET A 70 8.51 -2.92 2.98
C MET A 70 9.58 -3.28 1.93
N VAL A 71 9.54 -4.51 1.46
CA VAL A 71 10.42 -5.08 0.43
C VAL A 71 9.63 -5.44 -0.83
N PRO A 72 10.27 -5.56 -2.01
CA PRO A 72 9.57 -5.92 -3.25
C PRO A 72 8.77 -7.22 -3.14
N GLU A 73 9.26 -8.18 -2.36
CA GLU A 73 8.63 -9.48 -2.14
C GLU A 73 7.23 -9.35 -1.49
N LEU A 74 6.99 -8.29 -0.70
CA LEU A 74 5.66 -8.03 -0.15
C LEU A 74 4.65 -7.68 -1.25
N ALA A 75 5.02 -6.80 -2.19
CA ALA A 75 4.17 -6.48 -3.34
C ALA A 75 4.00 -7.69 -4.27
N ILE A 76 5.07 -8.44 -4.53
CA ILE A 76 5.04 -9.68 -5.32
C ILE A 76 4.08 -10.71 -4.68
N ALA A 77 4.17 -10.93 -3.37
CA ALA A 77 3.30 -11.86 -2.65
C ALA A 77 1.83 -11.43 -2.69
N THR A 78 1.56 -10.12 -2.51
CA THR A 78 0.21 -9.54 -2.62
C THR A 78 -0.41 -9.84 -4.00
N LEU A 79 0.35 -9.57 -5.07
CA LEU A 79 -0.08 -9.82 -6.45
C LEU A 79 -0.15 -11.33 -6.78
N ALA A 80 0.71 -12.16 -6.18
CA ALA A 80 0.68 -13.61 -6.36
C ALA A 80 -0.58 -14.22 -5.73
N CYS A 81 -0.99 -13.76 -4.54
CA CYS A 81 -2.27 -14.15 -3.94
C CYS A 81 -3.43 -13.81 -4.89
N ALA A 82 -3.48 -12.55 -5.36
CA ALA A 82 -4.50 -12.10 -6.29
C ALA A 82 -4.52 -12.94 -7.59
N ARG A 83 -3.33 -13.37 -8.09
CA ARG A 83 -3.21 -14.18 -9.31
C ARG A 83 -3.85 -15.55 -9.20
N ILE A 84 -3.81 -16.18 -8.04
CA ILE A 84 -4.40 -17.51 -7.80
C ILE A 84 -5.78 -17.45 -7.14
N GLY A 85 -6.37 -16.25 -7.01
CA GLY A 85 -7.65 -16.07 -6.35
C GLY A 85 -7.61 -16.29 -4.83
N ALA A 86 -6.43 -16.28 -4.21
CA ALA A 86 -6.31 -16.30 -2.77
C ALA A 86 -6.47 -14.88 -2.19
N ILE A 87 -7.05 -14.81 -1.00
CA ILE A 87 -7.34 -13.56 -0.30
C ILE A 87 -6.14 -13.21 0.58
N HIS A 88 -5.46 -12.11 0.29
CA HIS A 88 -4.35 -11.68 1.15
C HIS A 88 -4.82 -10.87 2.35
N SER A 89 -4.14 -11.06 3.48
CA SER A 89 -4.31 -10.27 4.70
C SER A 89 -2.96 -9.75 5.15
N VAL A 90 -2.65 -8.50 4.80
CA VAL A 90 -1.37 -7.89 5.17
C VAL A 90 -1.47 -7.33 6.58
N VAL A 91 -0.51 -7.71 7.42
CA VAL A 91 -0.38 -7.24 8.80
C VAL A 91 0.90 -6.40 8.92
N PHE A 92 0.75 -5.18 9.40
CA PHE A 92 1.88 -4.27 9.57
C PHE A 92 2.99 -4.90 10.43
N ALA A 93 4.21 -4.94 9.91
CA ALA A 93 5.36 -5.60 10.54
C ALA A 93 5.81 -5.00 11.90
N GLY A 94 5.20 -3.89 12.31
CA GLY A 94 5.38 -3.29 13.63
C GLY A 94 4.43 -3.80 14.70
N PHE A 95 3.47 -4.68 14.39
CA PHE A 95 2.54 -5.22 15.37
C PHE A 95 3.15 -6.35 16.21
N SER A 96 2.60 -6.54 17.42
CA SER A 96 3.00 -7.59 18.36
C SER A 96 2.54 -8.98 17.89
N ALA A 97 3.15 -10.02 18.44
CA ALA A 97 2.76 -11.41 18.21
C ALA A 97 1.28 -11.68 18.49
N LYS A 98 0.73 -11.11 19.58
CA LYS A 98 -0.69 -11.20 19.88
C LYS A 98 -1.55 -10.57 18.77
N ALA A 99 -1.21 -9.37 18.33
CA ALA A 99 -1.96 -8.68 17.28
C ALA A 99 -1.90 -9.42 15.93
N LEU A 100 -0.79 -10.09 15.63
CA LEU A 100 -0.64 -10.97 14.48
C LEU A 100 -1.53 -12.22 14.62
N ALA A 101 -1.44 -12.91 15.76
CA ALA A 101 -2.22 -14.12 16.03
C ALA A 101 -3.74 -13.86 15.96
N ASP A 102 -4.20 -12.76 16.55
CA ASP A 102 -5.62 -12.38 16.53
C ASP A 102 -6.14 -12.25 15.08
N ARG A 103 -5.35 -11.66 14.16
CA ARG A 103 -5.73 -11.49 12.75
C ARG A 103 -5.66 -12.79 11.95
N ILE A 104 -4.63 -13.61 12.19
CA ILE A 104 -4.50 -14.93 11.55
C ILE A 104 -5.71 -15.81 11.90
N ASN A 105 -6.09 -15.84 13.18
CA ASN A 105 -7.19 -16.65 13.64
C ASN A 105 -8.57 -16.14 13.17
N ASP A 106 -8.77 -14.82 13.20
CA ASP A 106 -10.02 -14.22 12.76
C ASP A 106 -10.25 -14.42 11.25
N ALA A 107 -9.20 -14.24 10.43
CA ALA A 107 -9.27 -14.50 9.00
C ALA A 107 -9.17 -15.99 8.64
N ASP A 108 -8.91 -16.89 9.60
CA ASP A 108 -8.67 -18.32 9.36
C ASP A 108 -7.58 -18.55 8.28
N CYS A 109 -6.44 -17.86 8.42
CA CYS A 109 -5.34 -17.98 7.47
C CYS A 109 -4.66 -19.34 7.58
N ASN A 110 -4.26 -19.92 6.42
CA ASN A 110 -3.60 -21.24 6.35
C ASN A 110 -2.11 -21.16 6.00
N ILE A 111 -1.63 -20.03 5.49
CA ILE A 111 -0.23 -19.76 5.17
C ILE A 111 0.16 -18.43 5.79
N LEU A 112 1.38 -18.36 6.36
CA LEU A 112 2.02 -17.13 6.80
C LEU A 112 3.24 -16.85 5.94
N LEU A 113 3.37 -15.61 5.45
CA LEU A 113 4.59 -15.10 4.83
C LEU A 113 5.24 -14.12 5.81
N THR A 114 6.53 -14.29 6.06
CA THR A 114 7.29 -13.42 6.95
C THR A 114 8.74 -13.26 6.49
N SER A 115 9.58 -12.61 7.25
CA SER A 115 11.03 -12.55 7.00
C SER A 115 11.81 -12.92 8.26
N ASP A 116 13.11 -13.22 8.10
CA ASP A 116 14.02 -13.40 9.23
C ASP A 116 14.03 -12.15 10.11
N GLY A 117 14.10 -10.98 9.52
CA GLY A 117 14.08 -9.69 10.21
C GLY A 117 13.72 -8.52 9.33
N LEU A 118 13.76 -7.33 9.91
CA LEU A 118 13.55 -6.06 9.24
C LEU A 118 14.53 -5.00 9.76
N TYR A 119 14.79 -4.00 8.92
CA TYR A 119 15.51 -2.79 9.30
C TYR A 119 14.53 -1.64 9.61
N ARG A 120 14.82 -0.89 10.67
CA ARG A 120 14.09 0.34 11.02
C ARG A 120 15.07 1.39 11.53
N GLY A 121 15.57 2.22 10.61
CA GLY A 121 16.70 3.10 10.89
C GLY A 121 17.93 2.27 11.29
N LYS A 122 18.53 2.57 12.44
CA LYS A 122 19.68 1.82 12.97
C LYS A 122 19.34 0.49 13.62
N LYS A 123 18.04 0.21 13.81
CA LYS A 123 17.59 -1.00 14.50
C LYS A 123 17.35 -2.12 13.51
N GLN A 124 17.78 -3.30 13.88
CA GLN A 124 17.43 -4.57 13.24
C GLN A 124 16.54 -5.35 14.21
N LEU A 125 15.38 -5.78 13.75
CA LEU A 125 14.41 -6.53 14.55
C LEU A 125 14.25 -7.94 13.97
N CYS A 126 14.21 -8.97 14.82
CA CYS A 126 13.90 -10.32 14.39
C CYS A 126 12.40 -10.48 14.22
N LEU A 127 11.93 -10.51 12.97
CA LEU A 127 10.52 -10.62 12.67
C LEU A 127 10.03 -12.06 12.84
N LYS A 128 10.89 -13.02 12.54
CA LYS A 128 10.58 -14.45 12.68
C LYS A 128 10.29 -14.86 14.14
N ASP A 129 10.97 -14.27 15.12
CA ASP A 129 10.70 -14.59 16.53
C ASP A 129 9.29 -14.14 16.94
N ILE A 130 8.85 -12.96 16.46
CA ILE A 130 7.49 -12.45 16.68
C ILE A 130 6.46 -13.36 15.98
N ALA A 131 6.77 -13.78 14.75
CA ALA A 131 5.93 -14.72 14.01
C ALA A 131 5.84 -16.08 14.72
N ASP A 132 6.94 -16.61 15.24
CA ASP A 132 6.95 -17.88 15.96
C ASP A 132 6.17 -17.84 17.28
N GLU A 133 6.25 -16.73 18.01
CA GLU A 133 5.39 -16.49 19.18
C GLU A 133 3.90 -16.50 18.80
N ALA A 134 3.52 -15.79 17.75
CA ALA A 134 2.15 -15.77 17.24
C ALA A 134 1.68 -17.16 16.82
N LEU A 135 2.53 -17.93 16.13
CA LEU A 135 2.22 -19.25 15.60
C LEU A 135 1.98 -20.31 16.67
N GLN A 136 2.36 -20.08 17.95
CA GLN A 136 1.96 -20.93 19.06
C GLN A 136 0.45 -20.93 19.29
N HIS A 137 -0.23 -19.89 18.83
CA HIS A 137 -1.67 -19.68 19.00
C HIS A 137 -2.46 -19.74 17.68
N CYS A 138 -1.83 -20.14 16.56
CA CYS A 138 -2.42 -20.16 15.23
C CYS A 138 -2.45 -21.58 14.64
N PRO A 139 -3.39 -22.45 15.07
CA PRO A 139 -3.42 -23.86 14.67
C PRO A 139 -3.78 -24.07 13.19
N THR A 140 -4.32 -23.06 12.51
CA THR A 140 -4.72 -23.14 11.09
C THR A 140 -3.52 -23.01 10.13
N ILE A 141 -2.41 -22.41 10.57
CA ILE A 141 -1.22 -22.22 9.74
C ILE A 141 -0.50 -23.55 9.51
N LYS A 142 -0.47 -23.96 8.24
CA LYS A 142 0.18 -25.18 7.76
C LYS A 142 1.60 -24.92 7.27
N SER A 143 1.83 -23.76 6.63
CA SER A 143 3.11 -23.36 6.06
C SER A 143 3.47 -21.94 6.48
N CYS A 144 4.76 -21.71 6.78
CA CYS A 144 5.34 -20.40 7.01
C CYS A 144 6.51 -20.23 6.04
N ILE A 145 6.40 -19.28 5.10
CA ILE A 145 7.45 -19.00 4.13
C ILE A 145 8.22 -17.77 4.59
N VAL A 146 9.54 -17.93 4.72
CA VAL A 146 10.43 -16.95 5.37
C VAL A 146 11.38 -16.35 4.35
N LEU A 147 11.31 -15.02 4.17
CA LEU A 147 12.28 -14.27 3.39
C LEU A 147 13.56 -14.05 4.19
N ASN A 148 14.71 -14.28 3.58
CA ASN A 148 16.00 -13.91 4.15
C ASN A 148 16.33 -12.46 3.77
N ARG A 149 15.98 -11.50 4.64
CA ARG A 149 16.23 -10.05 4.41
C ARG A 149 17.45 -9.54 5.16
N THR A 150 17.64 -9.99 6.38
CA THR A 150 18.63 -9.42 7.30
C THR A 150 19.77 -10.38 7.63
N ASN A 151 19.74 -11.58 7.08
CA ASN A 151 20.68 -12.66 7.31
C ASN A 151 20.83 -13.05 8.81
N GLN A 152 19.75 -12.86 9.58
CA GLN A 152 19.72 -13.31 10.97
C GLN A 152 19.57 -14.84 11.05
N SER A 153 20.24 -15.44 12.02
CA SER A 153 20.01 -16.84 12.37
C SER A 153 18.66 -16.97 13.07
N VAL A 154 17.71 -17.65 12.44
CA VAL A 154 16.36 -17.88 12.95
C VAL A 154 16.05 -19.36 13.06
N GLN A 155 15.13 -19.72 13.96
CA GLN A 155 14.66 -21.10 14.09
C GLN A 155 13.69 -21.41 12.94
N MET A 156 13.94 -22.54 12.27
CA MET A 156 13.08 -23.07 11.19
C MET A 156 12.46 -24.38 11.63
N LYS A 157 11.15 -24.38 11.88
CA LYS A 157 10.41 -25.59 12.28
C LYS A 157 10.23 -26.51 11.08
N LYS A 158 10.88 -27.68 11.11
CA LYS A 158 10.81 -28.67 10.03
C LYS A 158 9.37 -29.05 9.68
N GLY A 159 9.03 -29.06 8.41
CA GLY A 159 7.71 -29.41 7.88
C GLY A 159 6.66 -28.30 7.97
N ARG A 160 7.00 -27.14 8.55
CA ARG A 160 6.16 -25.94 8.56
C ARG A 160 6.84 -24.75 7.91
N ASP A 161 8.15 -24.53 8.21
CA ASP A 161 8.88 -23.33 7.79
C ASP A 161 9.76 -23.64 6.60
N PHE A 162 9.69 -22.78 5.59
CA PHE A 162 10.40 -22.91 4.32
C PHE A 162 11.06 -21.59 3.97
N TRP A 163 12.27 -21.63 3.43
CA TRP A 163 12.94 -20.45 2.93
C TRP A 163 12.35 -20.02 1.58
N TRP A 164 12.04 -18.74 1.43
CA TRP A 164 11.50 -18.15 0.19
C TRP A 164 12.33 -18.54 -1.05
N HIS A 165 13.64 -18.36 -0.98
CA HIS A 165 14.55 -18.64 -2.10
C HIS A 165 14.66 -20.14 -2.42
N GLU A 166 14.51 -21.02 -1.43
CA GLU A 166 14.51 -22.48 -1.65
C GLU A 166 13.20 -22.95 -2.30
N GLU A 167 12.09 -22.30 -2.01
CA GLU A 167 10.80 -22.62 -2.64
C GLU A 167 10.76 -22.14 -4.09
N LEU A 168 11.36 -21.00 -4.43
CA LEU A 168 11.42 -20.47 -5.80
C LEU A 168 12.12 -21.40 -6.76
N ILE A 169 13.19 -22.13 -6.34
CA ILE A 169 13.92 -23.06 -7.25
C ILE A 169 13.07 -24.28 -7.64
N LYS A 170 11.97 -24.54 -6.96
CA LYS A 170 11.11 -25.73 -7.19
C LYS A 170 9.98 -25.49 -8.18
N VAL A 171 9.83 -24.29 -8.70
CA VAL A 171 8.65 -23.88 -9.46
C VAL A 171 9.00 -23.21 -10.79
N ASP A 172 8.07 -23.24 -11.73
CA ASP A 172 8.18 -22.55 -13.01
C ASP A 172 7.81 -21.07 -12.92
N SER A 173 8.31 -20.28 -13.86
CA SER A 173 8.02 -18.84 -13.99
C SER A 173 6.71 -18.54 -14.74
N THR A 174 5.91 -19.56 -15.07
CA THR A 174 4.61 -19.40 -15.71
C THR A 174 3.51 -19.89 -14.77
N CYS A 175 2.49 -19.07 -14.59
CA CYS A 175 1.31 -19.42 -13.79
C CYS A 175 0.08 -18.86 -14.49
N ILE A 176 -0.87 -19.72 -14.84
CA ILE A 176 -2.15 -19.28 -15.40
C ILE A 176 -2.92 -18.57 -14.27
N ALA A 177 -3.44 -17.38 -14.59
CA ALA A 177 -4.23 -16.63 -13.62
C ALA A 177 -5.61 -17.29 -13.42
N GLU A 178 -6.07 -17.27 -12.18
CA GLU A 178 -7.39 -17.76 -11.83
C GLU A 178 -8.49 -16.85 -12.40
N GLU A 179 -9.58 -17.43 -12.87
CA GLU A 179 -10.76 -16.68 -13.30
C GLU A 179 -11.53 -16.20 -12.07
N MET A 180 -11.72 -14.87 -11.98
CA MET A 180 -12.38 -14.23 -10.84
C MET A 180 -13.65 -13.50 -11.27
N ASP A 181 -14.70 -13.63 -10.47
CA ASP A 181 -15.85 -12.74 -10.55
C ASP A 181 -15.46 -11.36 -9.98
N SER A 182 -16.15 -10.32 -10.44
CA SER A 182 -15.93 -8.95 -9.93
C SER A 182 -16.20 -8.82 -8.44
N GLU A 183 -17.09 -9.65 -7.91
CA GLU A 183 -17.47 -9.69 -6.50
C GLU A 183 -16.70 -10.76 -5.69
N ASP A 184 -15.74 -11.47 -6.31
CA ASP A 184 -14.84 -12.33 -5.55
C ASP A 184 -13.95 -11.50 -4.62
N PRO A 185 -13.72 -11.95 -3.36
CA PRO A 185 -12.85 -11.26 -2.42
C PRO A 185 -11.40 -11.15 -2.92
N LEU A 186 -10.78 -9.99 -2.71
CA LEU A 186 -9.39 -9.72 -3.05
C LEU A 186 -8.49 -9.74 -1.82
N PHE A 187 -8.89 -9.01 -0.79
CA PHE A 187 -8.15 -8.96 0.47
C PHE A 187 -9.04 -8.64 1.67
N VAL A 188 -8.50 -8.93 2.85
CA VAL A 188 -9.04 -8.49 4.14
C VAL A 188 -7.98 -7.65 4.85
N LEU A 189 -8.36 -6.43 5.23
CA LEU A 189 -7.49 -5.54 5.98
C LEU A 189 -8.15 -5.14 7.30
N TYR A 190 -7.39 -5.28 8.39
CA TYR A 190 -7.90 -5.05 9.74
C TYR A 190 -7.76 -3.59 10.17
N THR A 191 -8.86 -2.98 10.59
CA THR A 191 -8.90 -1.66 11.22
C THR A 191 -9.03 -1.79 12.74
N SER A 192 -8.65 -0.73 13.48
CA SER A 192 -8.90 -0.61 14.91
C SER A 192 -10.39 -0.37 15.15
N GLY A 193 -11.18 -1.42 15.30
CA GLY A 193 -12.62 -1.29 15.53
C GLY A 193 -12.96 -0.42 16.77
N SER A 194 -14.08 0.29 16.71
CA SER A 194 -14.62 1.11 17.81
C SER A 194 -14.86 0.32 19.11
N THR A 195 -14.93 -1.00 19.03
CA THR A 195 -15.15 -1.92 20.15
C THR A 195 -13.87 -2.52 20.74
N GLY A 196 -12.69 -2.07 20.29
CA GLY A 196 -11.39 -2.57 20.75
C GLY A 196 -10.92 -3.86 20.10
N LYS A 197 -11.78 -4.61 19.38
CA LYS A 197 -11.36 -5.74 18.55
C LYS A 197 -11.12 -5.26 17.11
N PRO A 198 -10.05 -5.72 16.43
CA PRO A 198 -9.85 -5.44 15.03
C PRO A 198 -11.04 -5.94 14.19
N LYS A 199 -11.49 -5.14 13.22
CA LYS A 199 -12.52 -5.54 12.25
C LYS A 199 -11.86 -5.77 10.90
N GLY A 200 -12.11 -6.93 10.29
CA GLY A 200 -11.63 -7.28 8.97
C GLY A 200 -12.49 -6.64 7.89
N VAL A 201 -11.98 -5.63 7.22
CA VAL A 201 -12.64 -4.97 6.09
C VAL A 201 -12.29 -5.75 4.82
N GLN A 202 -13.30 -6.29 4.14
CA GLN A 202 -13.13 -7.08 2.93
C GLN A 202 -13.39 -6.25 1.68
N HIS A 203 -12.42 -6.22 0.78
CA HIS A 203 -12.53 -5.64 -0.55
C HIS A 203 -12.58 -6.70 -1.65
N HIS A 204 -13.26 -6.37 -2.77
CA HIS A 204 -13.55 -7.27 -3.88
C HIS A 204 -12.78 -6.88 -5.13
N CYS A 205 -12.57 -7.84 -6.04
CA CYS A 205 -11.65 -7.69 -7.18
C CYS A 205 -12.03 -6.52 -8.11
N GLY A 206 -13.24 -6.54 -8.67
CA GLY A 206 -13.57 -5.65 -9.79
C GLY A 206 -13.70 -4.19 -9.40
N GLY A 207 -14.62 -3.89 -8.49
CA GLY A 207 -14.93 -2.52 -8.12
C GLY A 207 -13.74 -1.79 -7.47
N TYR A 208 -13.01 -2.48 -6.57
CA TYR A 208 -11.85 -1.90 -5.91
C TYR A 208 -10.76 -1.51 -6.91
N MET A 209 -10.37 -2.40 -7.83
CA MET A 209 -9.29 -2.13 -8.78
C MET A 209 -9.64 -1.00 -9.75
N VAL A 210 -10.87 -0.97 -10.25
CA VAL A 210 -11.36 0.11 -11.11
C VAL A 210 -11.26 1.47 -10.40
N TYR A 211 -11.68 1.53 -9.14
CA TYR A 211 -11.66 2.77 -8.38
C TYR A 211 -10.25 3.19 -7.95
N ALA A 212 -9.40 2.22 -7.62
CA ALA A 212 -8.00 2.48 -7.27
C ALA A 212 -7.24 3.14 -8.43
N GLU A 213 -7.36 2.61 -9.65
CA GLU A 213 -6.77 3.20 -10.85
C GLU A 213 -7.38 4.57 -11.17
N TYR A 214 -8.71 4.66 -11.18
CA TYR A 214 -9.44 5.90 -11.46
C TYR A 214 -9.02 7.03 -10.53
N SER A 215 -9.03 6.78 -9.21
CA SER A 215 -8.69 7.82 -8.24
C SER A 215 -7.21 8.18 -8.28
N PHE A 216 -6.31 7.22 -8.50
CA PHE A 216 -4.89 7.48 -8.67
C PHE A 216 -4.62 8.41 -9.86
N ARG A 217 -5.09 8.06 -11.05
CA ARG A 217 -4.87 8.86 -12.26
C ARG A 217 -5.41 10.28 -12.13
N ASN A 218 -6.64 10.40 -11.63
CA ASN A 218 -7.34 11.67 -11.63
C ASN A 218 -6.90 12.60 -10.49
N VAL A 219 -6.65 12.09 -9.30
CA VAL A 219 -6.23 12.93 -8.16
C VAL A 219 -4.83 13.49 -8.37
N PHE A 220 -3.88 12.63 -8.73
CA PHE A 220 -2.49 13.04 -8.90
C PHE A 220 -2.18 13.61 -10.29
N GLN A 221 -3.11 13.52 -11.26
CA GLN A 221 -2.88 13.87 -12.66
C GLN A 221 -1.63 13.18 -13.20
N TYR A 222 -1.59 11.85 -12.98
CA TYR A 222 -0.48 11.01 -13.40
C TYR A 222 -0.29 11.08 -14.93
N GLU A 223 0.93 11.35 -15.35
CA GLU A 223 1.38 11.31 -16.73
C GLU A 223 2.36 10.14 -16.96
N ASP A 224 2.41 9.63 -18.18
CA ASP A 224 3.36 8.56 -18.52
C ASP A 224 4.80 8.96 -18.20
N ASN A 225 5.55 8.04 -17.58
CA ASN A 225 6.91 8.19 -17.07
C ASN A 225 7.06 8.99 -15.77
N ASP A 226 5.98 9.46 -15.15
CA ASP A 226 6.09 9.99 -13.80
C ASP A 226 6.49 8.89 -12.80
N VAL A 227 7.44 9.21 -11.93
CA VAL A 227 7.76 8.38 -10.77
C VAL A 227 6.89 8.83 -9.60
N TYR A 228 6.10 7.88 -9.11
CA TYR A 228 5.21 8.09 -7.98
C TYR A 228 5.77 7.46 -6.72
N TRP A 229 5.76 8.19 -5.62
CA TRP A 229 6.18 7.67 -4.32
C TRP A 229 5.14 7.95 -3.23
N CYS A 230 4.60 6.86 -2.67
CA CYS A 230 3.80 6.89 -1.46
C CYS A 230 4.62 6.34 -0.30
N THR A 231 4.72 7.10 0.79
CA THR A 231 5.54 6.73 1.96
C THR A 231 4.80 5.85 2.98
N ALA A 232 3.57 5.43 2.66
CA ALA A 232 2.81 4.53 3.51
C ALA A 232 3.40 3.11 3.52
N ASP A 233 2.96 2.30 4.48
CA ASP A 233 3.24 0.87 4.52
C ASP A 233 2.09 0.10 3.86
N ILE A 234 2.40 -1.00 3.14
CA ILE A 234 1.40 -1.88 2.53
C ILE A 234 0.48 -2.52 3.59
N GLY A 235 0.90 -2.61 4.83
CA GLY A 235 0.05 -3.03 5.96
C GLY A 235 -1.16 -2.11 6.24
N TRP A 236 -1.26 -0.97 5.56
CA TRP A 236 -2.39 -0.04 5.60
C TRP A 236 -3.10 0.05 4.25
N ILE A 237 -4.37 0.48 4.26
CA ILE A 237 -5.12 0.62 3.00
C ILE A 237 -4.44 1.55 2.00
N THR A 238 -3.75 2.59 2.48
CA THR A 238 -3.02 3.53 1.63
C THR A 238 -1.93 2.80 0.84
N GLY A 239 -1.20 1.88 1.45
CA GLY A 239 -0.20 1.08 0.75
C GLY A 239 -0.82 0.11 -0.24
N HIS A 240 -1.92 -0.56 0.10
CA HIS A 240 -2.66 -1.41 -0.83
C HIS A 240 -3.08 -0.62 -2.07
N THR A 241 -3.82 0.48 -1.87
CA THR A 241 -4.44 1.23 -2.96
C THR A 241 -3.42 2.05 -3.74
N TYR A 242 -2.48 2.71 -3.06
CA TYR A 242 -1.61 3.72 -3.69
C TYR A 242 -0.11 3.39 -3.65
N ILE A 243 0.28 2.14 -3.35
CA ILE A 243 1.61 1.62 -3.68
C ILE A 243 1.47 0.46 -4.66
N VAL A 244 0.53 -0.47 -4.42
CA VAL A 244 0.40 -1.69 -5.21
C VAL A 244 -0.62 -1.51 -6.33
N TYR A 245 -1.92 -1.43 -6.02
CA TYR A 245 -2.96 -1.57 -7.04
C TYR A 245 -3.09 -0.37 -7.96
N GLY A 246 -3.35 0.82 -7.44
CA GLY A 246 -3.62 2.02 -8.26
C GLY A 246 -2.47 2.36 -9.22
N PRO A 247 -1.24 2.56 -8.74
CA PRO A 247 -0.12 2.89 -9.62
C PRO A 247 0.18 1.81 -10.64
N LEU A 248 0.23 0.52 -10.25
CA LEU A 248 0.57 -0.56 -11.17
C LEU A 248 -0.52 -0.80 -12.21
N LEU A 249 -1.81 -0.64 -11.87
CA LEU A 249 -2.92 -0.65 -12.84
C LEU A 249 -2.81 0.50 -13.84
N ALA A 250 -2.34 1.64 -13.38
CA ALA A 250 -2.11 2.81 -14.23
C ALA A 250 -0.88 2.68 -15.14
N GLY A 251 -0.02 1.68 -14.94
CA GLY A 251 1.25 1.54 -15.64
C GLY A 251 2.32 2.52 -15.17
N ALA A 252 2.22 2.97 -13.94
CA ALA A 252 3.16 3.90 -13.33
C ALA A 252 4.37 3.20 -12.73
N THR A 253 5.47 3.94 -12.58
CA THR A 253 6.58 3.53 -11.71
C THR A 253 6.24 3.91 -10.28
N THR A 254 6.06 2.92 -9.39
CA THR A 254 5.86 3.13 -7.95
C THR A 254 7.14 2.91 -7.17
N LEU A 255 7.45 3.83 -6.24
CA LEU A 255 8.62 3.70 -5.38
C LEU A 255 8.18 3.16 -4.00
N MET A 256 8.89 2.13 -3.53
CA MET A 256 8.76 1.53 -2.21
C MET A 256 10.00 1.83 -1.38
N PHE A 257 9.84 2.26 -0.15
CA PHE A 257 10.94 2.57 0.76
C PHE A 257 10.88 1.72 2.03
N GLU A 258 11.97 1.00 2.31
CA GLU A 258 12.12 0.17 3.52
C GLU A 258 12.77 0.97 4.67
N GLY A 259 12.38 2.15 4.96
CA GLY A 259 13.08 2.93 5.97
C GLY A 259 12.19 3.87 6.75
N VAL A 260 12.84 4.75 7.49
CA VAL A 260 12.17 5.82 8.23
C VAL A 260 12.66 7.19 7.73
N PRO A 261 11.82 8.23 7.80
CA PRO A 261 12.11 9.54 7.18
C PRO A 261 13.35 10.24 7.75
N THR A 262 13.80 9.84 8.94
CA THR A 262 14.89 10.48 9.69
C THR A 262 16.17 9.65 9.78
N TYR A 263 16.31 8.61 8.96
CA TYR A 263 17.54 7.81 8.91
C TYR A 263 18.15 7.81 7.50
N PRO A 264 19.44 8.10 7.36
CA PRO A 264 20.44 8.42 8.41
C PRO A 264 20.25 9.81 9.02
N ASP A 265 19.58 10.72 8.34
CA ASP A 265 19.19 12.06 8.80
C ASP A 265 17.84 12.49 8.20
N ALA A 266 17.36 13.69 8.57
CA ALA A 266 16.07 14.22 8.10
C ALA A 266 16.04 14.63 6.61
N GLY A 267 17.15 14.51 5.90
CA GLY A 267 17.25 14.72 4.46
C GLY A 267 16.87 13.49 3.63
N ARG A 268 16.69 12.31 4.27
CA ARG A 268 16.53 11.04 3.55
C ARG A 268 15.40 11.03 2.53
N PHE A 269 14.25 11.61 2.83
CA PHE A 269 13.14 11.68 1.87
C PHE A 269 13.50 12.53 0.64
N TRP A 270 14.22 13.61 0.86
CA TRP A 270 14.60 14.54 -0.21
C TRP A 270 15.71 13.97 -1.09
N GLU A 271 16.66 13.25 -0.48
CA GLU A 271 17.65 12.44 -1.19
C GLU A 271 16.99 11.42 -2.14
N ILE A 272 15.97 10.70 -1.65
CA ILE A 272 15.22 9.72 -2.45
C ILE A 272 14.48 10.42 -3.59
N CYS A 273 13.86 11.57 -3.32
CA CYS A 273 13.16 12.35 -4.35
C CYS A 273 14.11 12.79 -5.48
N GLU A 274 15.30 13.31 -5.14
CA GLU A 274 16.32 13.68 -6.12
C GLU A 274 16.88 12.46 -6.87
N LYS A 275 17.31 11.42 -6.14
CA LYS A 275 17.93 10.20 -6.67
C LYS A 275 17.04 9.53 -7.72
N HIS A 276 15.74 9.42 -7.43
CA HIS A 276 14.80 8.72 -8.30
C HIS A 276 13.92 9.65 -9.14
N LYS A 277 14.19 10.96 -9.11
CA LYS A 277 13.44 11.98 -9.87
C LYS A 277 11.93 11.89 -9.64
N VAL A 278 11.52 11.79 -8.38
CA VAL A 278 10.12 11.64 -8.01
C VAL A 278 9.31 12.86 -8.49
N ASN A 279 8.20 12.58 -9.17
CA ASN A 279 7.28 13.61 -9.69
C ASN A 279 6.07 13.78 -8.78
N LEU A 280 5.54 12.68 -8.24
CA LEU A 280 4.33 12.66 -7.44
C LEU A 280 4.67 12.06 -6.08
N PHE A 281 4.54 12.86 -5.01
CA PHE A 281 4.94 12.48 -3.65
C PHE A 281 3.74 12.51 -2.71
N TYR A 282 3.45 11.38 -2.04
CA TYR A 282 2.27 11.19 -1.20
C TYR A 282 2.66 10.68 0.18
N THR A 283 2.36 11.48 1.22
CA THR A 283 2.81 11.18 2.59
C THR A 283 1.79 11.61 3.65
N ALA A 284 2.04 11.24 4.91
CA ALA A 284 1.17 11.60 6.01
C ALA A 284 1.60 12.94 6.66
N PRO A 285 0.66 13.76 7.16
CA PRO A 285 0.95 14.97 7.92
C PRO A 285 1.87 14.76 9.10
N THR A 286 1.79 13.61 9.78
CA THR A 286 2.72 13.25 10.86
C THR A 286 4.17 13.21 10.39
N ALA A 287 4.45 12.67 9.19
CA ALA A 287 5.79 12.67 8.61
C ALA A 287 6.25 14.10 8.25
N ILE A 288 5.35 14.92 7.69
CA ILE A 288 5.61 16.33 7.37
C ILE A 288 5.99 17.11 8.62
N ARG A 289 5.19 17.02 9.70
CA ARG A 289 5.47 17.69 10.99
C ARG A 289 6.79 17.21 11.61
N ALA A 290 7.07 15.92 11.54
CA ALA A 290 8.33 15.37 12.05
C ALA A 290 9.54 15.93 11.30
N LEU A 291 9.46 16.08 9.97
CA LEU A 291 10.54 16.64 9.16
C LEU A 291 10.65 18.15 9.30
N GLN A 292 9.52 18.86 9.44
CA GLN A 292 9.48 20.31 9.71
C GLN A 292 10.30 20.70 10.96
N ALA A 293 10.26 19.86 12.00
CA ALA A 293 11.02 20.10 13.23
C ALA A 293 12.54 20.16 13.06
N PHE A 294 13.09 19.66 11.94
CA PHE A 294 14.52 19.71 11.62
C PHE A 294 14.91 20.93 10.78
N GLY A 295 13.98 21.84 10.47
CA GLY A 295 14.21 23.01 9.65
C GLY A 295 14.35 22.69 8.15
N THR A 296 14.94 23.61 7.39
CA THR A 296 15.05 23.53 5.92
C THR A 296 16.43 23.15 5.41
N GLU A 297 17.46 23.23 6.23
CA GLU A 297 18.86 22.97 5.79
C GLU A 297 19.04 21.56 5.19
N CYS A 298 18.28 20.59 5.67
CA CYS A 298 18.33 19.24 5.14
C CYS A 298 17.62 19.10 3.77
N ILE A 299 16.69 20.02 3.44
CA ILE A 299 15.97 20.06 2.17
C ILE A 299 16.84 20.73 1.10
N ASP A 300 17.47 21.84 1.46
CA ASP A 300 18.22 22.70 0.52
C ASP A 300 19.48 22.03 -0.05
N ARG A 301 19.82 20.84 0.45
CA ARG A 301 20.91 19.99 -0.08
C ARG A 301 20.52 19.24 -1.36
N TYR A 302 19.22 19.16 -1.69
CA TYR A 302 18.71 18.28 -2.74
C TYR A 302 17.89 19.04 -3.78
N ASP A 303 17.96 18.59 -5.03
CA ASP A 303 17.15 19.11 -6.12
C ASP A 303 15.77 18.46 -6.16
N LEU A 304 14.75 19.21 -5.78
CA LEU A 304 13.34 18.79 -5.79
C LEU A 304 12.58 19.31 -7.00
N SER A 305 13.26 19.82 -8.04
CA SER A 305 12.64 20.47 -9.21
C SER A 305 11.76 19.52 -10.04
N GLN A 306 11.90 18.22 -9.88
CA GLN A 306 11.09 17.22 -10.57
C GLN A 306 9.72 16.98 -9.91
N LEU A 307 9.51 17.43 -8.67
CA LEU A 307 8.23 17.33 -8.01
C LEU A 307 7.18 18.20 -8.70
N LYS A 308 6.02 17.61 -9.00
CA LYS A 308 4.85 18.26 -9.63
C LYS A 308 3.66 18.31 -8.69
N THR A 309 3.37 17.18 -8.01
CA THR A 309 2.23 17.04 -7.11
C THR A 309 2.69 16.48 -5.76
N LEU A 310 2.23 17.11 -4.70
CA LEU A 310 2.41 16.68 -3.32
C LEU A 310 1.05 16.23 -2.78
N GLY A 311 1.02 15.13 -2.03
CA GLY A 311 -0.21 14.63 -1.45
C GLY A 311 -0.14 14.45 0.05
N SER A 312 -1.29 14.58 0.72
CA SER A 312 -1.48 14.38 2.15
C SER A 312 -2.55 13.33 2.41
N VAL A 313 -2.30 12.43 3.37
CA VAL A 313 -3.18 11.28 3.64
C VAL A 313 -3.15 10.83 5.11
N GLY A 314 -4.28 10.26 5.53
CA GLY A 314 -4.41 9.48 6.76
C GLY A 314 -4.89 10.24 7.98
N GLU A 315 -4.70 11.54 8.00
CA GLU A 315 -5.16 12.46 9.05
C GLU A 315 -5.31 13.87 8.49
N PRO A 316 -6.08 14.76 9.13
CA PRO A 316 -6.14 16.16 8.74
C PRO A 316 -4.77 16.84 8.85
N ILE A 317 -4.40 17.60 7.83
CA ILE A 317 -3.20 18.44 7.86
C ILE A 317 -3.55 19.82 8.42
N ASN A 318 -2.78 20.30 9.40
CA ASN A 318 -2.96 21.68 9.91
C ASN A 318 -2.33 22.70 8.94
N GLU A 319 -2.78 23.94 9.02
CA GLU A 319 -2.40 25.02 8.09
C GLU A 319 -0.87 25.26 8.07
N GLU A 320 -0.23 25.27 9.24
CA GLU A 320 1.21 25.48 9.36
C GLU A 320 2.01 24.40 8.61
N ALA A 321 1.65 23.12 8.78
CA ALA A 321 2.31 22.02 8.09
C ALA A 321 2.01 22.03 6.59
N TRP A 322 0.78 22.40 6.19
CA TRP A 322 0.40 22.54 4.79
C TRP A 322 1.22 23.65 4.11
N GLU A 323 1.32 24.84 4.74
CA GLU A 323 2.12 25.94 4.21
C GLU A 323 3.61 25.61 4.15
N TRP A 324 4.14 24.97 5.20
CA TRP A 324 5.53 24.53 5.19
C TRP A 324 5.81 23.57 4.03
N TYR A 325 4.91 22.61 3.82
CA TYR A 325 5.00 21.62 2.74
C TYR A 325 4.95 22.29 1.37
N TYR A 326 4.02 23.24 1.19
CA TYR A 326 3.87 24.01 -0.04
C TYR A 326 5.10 24.88 -0.35
N LYS A 327 5.58 25.63 0.65
CA LYS A 327 6.70 26.59 0.48
C LYS A 327 8.04 25.88 0.36
N ASN A 328 8.35 24.96 1.25
CA ASN A 328 9.70 24.41 1.36
C ASN A 328 9.92 23.19 0.46
N ILE A 329 8.95 22.32 0.31
CA ILE A 329 9.05 21.13 -0.54
C ILE A 329 8.53 21.44 -1.94
N GLY A 330 7.35 22.00 -2.04
CA GLY A 330 6.70 22.33 -3.30
C GLY A 330 7.26 23.56 -4.00
N LYS A 331 8.12 24.35 -3.31
CA LYS A 331 8.70 25.61 -3.82
C LYS A 331 7.64 26.55 -4.43
N GLU A 332 6.43 26.56 -3.84
CA GLU A 332 5.24 27.31 -4.27
C GLU A 332 4.79 27.00 -5.72
N LYS A 333 5.23 25.87 -6.28
CA LYS A 333 4.92 25.44 -7.66
C LYS A 333 4.11 24.16 -7.71
N CYS A 334 4.34 23.22 -6.75
CA CYS A 334 3.63 21.97 -6.71
C CYS A 334 2.18 22.15 -6.25
N TRP A 335 1.29 21.35 -6.81
CA TRP A 335 -0.06 21.22 -6.29
C TRP A 335 -0.07 20.34 -5.06
N ILE A 336 -0.86 20.70 -4.03
CA ILE A 336 -1.12 19.85 -2.88
C ILE A 336 -2.51 19.25 -3.02
N VAL A 337 -2.56 17.92 -3.05
CA VAL A 337 -3.80 17.15 -2.98
C VAL A 337 -3.94 16.62 -1.54
N ASP A 338 -4.82 17.26 -0.77
CA ASP A 338 -5.20 16.81 0.57
C ASP A 338 -6.39 15.87 0.44
N THR A 339 -6.21 14.61 0.83
CA THR A 339 -7.14 13.53 0.47
C THR A 339 -7.92 13.04 1.69
N TRP A 340 -9.23 12.95 1.57
CA TRP A 340 -10.09 12.32 2.56
C TRP A 340 -10.65 10.99 2.04
N TRP A 341 -10.41 9.93 2.79
CA TRP A 341 -10.92 8.58 2.55
C TRP A 341 -10.59 7.65 3.72
N GLN A 342 -11.09 6.41 3.69
CA GLN A 342 -10.95 5.44 4.76
C GLN A 342 -10.64 4.05 4.19
N THR A 343 -10.28 3.09 5.06
CA THR A 343 -10.15 1.68 4.67
C THR A 343 -11.45 1.18 4.04
N GLU A 344 -12.58 1.55 4.61
CA GLU A 344 -13.93 1.17 4.17
C GLU A 344 -14.31 1.75 2.80
N THR A 345 -13.70 2.84 2.38
CA THR A 345 -13.97 3.43 1.06
C THR A 345 -13.12 2.83 -0.07
N GLY A 346 -11.97 2.22 0.28
CA GLY A 346 -11.07 1.57 -0.66
C GLY A 346 -10.24 2.51 -1.54
N GLY A 347 -10.60 3.78 -1.61
CA GLY A 347 -9.88 4.82 -2.35
C GLY A 347 -10.35 6.21 -1.99
N ILE A 348 -9.68 7.23 -2.54
CA ILE A 348 -9.92 8.66 -2.27
C ILE A 348 -11.34 9.04 -2.69
N MET A 349 -12.07 9.71 -1.78
CA MET A 349 -13.45 10.14 -1.99
C MET A 349 -13.56 11.63 -2.21
N ILE A 350 -12.80 12.41 -1.46
CA ILE A 350 -12.80 13.88 -1.49
C ILE A 350 -11.34 14.34 -1.59
N SER A 351 -11.04 15.15 -2.58
CA SER A 351 -9.69 15.69 -2.82
C SER A 351 -9.72 16.79 -3.87
N PRO A 352 -8.84 17.79 -3.82
CA PRO A 352 -8.55 18.56 -5.03
C PRO A 352 -7.94 17.63 -6.08
N LEU A 353 -8.26 17.89 -7.35
CA LEU A 353 -7.56 17.30 -8.49
C LEU A 353 -6.37 18.20 -8.83
N ALA A 354 -5.17 17.64 -8.86
CA ALA A 354 -3.96 18.41 -9.16
C ALA A 354 -4.13 19.20 -10.47
N HIS A 355 -3.65 20.42 -10.51
CA HIS A 355 -3.72 21.34 -11.65
C HIS A 355 -5.14 21.72 -12.16
N ILE A 356 -6.20 21.19 -11.54
CA ILE A 356 -7.60 21.42 -11.95
C ILE A 356 -8.39 22.15 -10.85
N THR A 357 -8.37 21.61 -9.63
CA THR A 357 -9.13 22.15 -8.51
C THR A 357 -8.30 23.15 -7.73
N LYS A 358 -8.85 24.33 -7.41
CA LYS A 358 -8.16 25.30 -6.55
C LYS A 358 -7.84 24.69 -5.19
N MET A 359 -6.58 24.72 -4.80
CA MET A 359 -6.14 24.28 -3.49
C MET A 359 -6.65 25.21 -2.38
N LYS A 360 -6.93 24.63 -1.22
CA LYS A 360 -7.25 25.38 0.01
C LYS A 360 -6.56 24.66 1.17
N PRO A 361 -5.70 25.35 1.95
CA PRO A 361 -5.07 24.75 3.12
C PRO A 361 -6.10 24.11 4.04
N THR A 362 -5.80 22.90 4.54
CA THR A 362 -6.62 22.12 5.49
C THR A 362 -7.94 21.54 4.95
N PHE A 363 -8.22 21.69 3.67
CA PHE A 363 -9.47 21.20 3.09
C PHE A 363 -9.21 20.15 1.99
N ALA A 364 -9.87 19.02 2.09
CA ALA A 364 -9.94 18.03 1.02
C ALA A 364 -10.80 18.51 -0.19
N THR A 365 -11.45 19.64 -0.06
CA THR A 365 -12.16 20.44 -1.07
C THR A 365 -13.41 19.78 -1.67
N LEU A 366 -13.30 19.05 -2.80
CA LEU A 366 -14.45 18.58 -3.57
C LEU A 366 -14.52 17.07 -3.63
N PRO A 367 -15.72 16.48 -3.63
CA PRO A 367 -15.88 15.05 -3.90
C PRO A 367 -15.42 14.72 -5.31
N LEU A 368 -14.85 13.53 -5.47
CA LEU A 368 -14.52 13.01 -6.81
C LEU A 368 -15.80 12.77 -7.63
N PRO A 369 -15.74 12.87 -8.98
CA PRO A 369 -16.87 12.55 -9.83
C PRO A 369 -17.45 11.16 -9.50
N GLY A 370 -18.78 11.12 -9.32
CA GLY A 370 -19.49 9.91 -8.89
C GLY A 370 -19.71 9.78 -7.40
N ILE A 371 -19.04 10.59 -6.57
CA ILE A 371 -19.21 10.60 -5.11
C ILE A 371 -20.17 11.72 -4.72
N GLN A 372 -21.21 11.40 -3.97
CA GLN A 372 -22.23 12.35 -3.51
C GLN A 372 -22.29 12.37 -1.98
N PRO A 373 -21.44 13.16 -1.31
CA PRO A 373 -21.51 13.32 0.13
C PRO A 373 -22.72 14.15 0.54
N CYS A 374 -23.19 13.92 1.76
CA CYS A 374 -24.13 14.79 2.46
C CYS A 374 -23.80 14.84 3.93
N LEU A 375 -24.21 15.89 4.61
CA LEU A 375 -24.19 15.98 6.08
C LEU A 375 -25.59 15.64 6.59
N VAL A 376 -25.62 14.86 7.67
CA VAL A 376 -26.87 14.50 8.35
C VAL A 376 -26.78 14.82 9.84
N ASP A 377 -27.90 15.15 10.46
CA ASP A 377 -28.03 15.31 11.89
C ASP A 377 -28.01 13.95 12.63
N THR A 378 -28.22 13.96 13.95
CA THR A 378 -28.27 12.77 14.78
C THR A 378 -29.50 11.87 14.49
N ASP A 379 -30.54 12.43 13.88
CA ASP A 379 -31.77 11.74 13.51
C ASP A 379 -31.73 11.21 12.07
N GLY A 380 -30.64 11.51 11.32
CA GLY A 380 -30.43 11.09 9.95
C GLY A 380 -31.03 12.01 8.88
N ASN A 381 -31.52 13.20 9.25
CA ASN A 381 -32.04 14.19 8.31
C ASN A 381 -30.88 14.95 7.65
N GLU A 382 -30.99 15.18 6.34
CA GLU A 382 -29.99 15.92 5.60
C GLU A 382 -29.95 17.41 6.01
N ILE A 383 -28.77 17.90 6.35
CA ILE A 383 -28.51 19.29 6.69
C ILE A 383 -28.14 20.04 5.43
N GLN A 384 -28.84 21.16 5.16
CA GLN A 384 -28.58 22.05 4.04
C GLN A 384 -27.99 23.36 4.50
N GLY A 385 -27.12 23.96 3.69
CA GLY A 385 -26.54 25.27 3.94
C GLY A 385 -25.02 25.29 3.90
N ASN A 386 -24.45 26.48 4.14
CA ASN A 386 -23.02 26.70 4.34
C ASN A 386 -22.72 26.82 5.82
N ASP A 387 -21.49 26.52 6.21
CA ASP A 387 -21.02 26.61 7.61
C ASP A 387 -21.86 25.75 8.58
N VAL A 388 -22.27 24.57 8.10
CA VAL A 388 -23.04 23.60 8.89
C VAL A 388 -22.17 22.41 9.27
N GLU A 389 -22.47 21.80 10.39
CA GLU A 389 -21.78 20.60 10.93
C GLU A 389 -22.76 19.43 11.00
N GLY A 390 -22.26 18.22 10.73
CA GLY A 390 -23.04 17.00 10.80
C GLY A 390 -22.22 15.75 10.54
N ASN A 391 -22.85 14.61 10.60
CA ASN A 391 -22.22 13.34 10.23
C ASN A 391 -22.07 13.28 8.72
N LEU A 392 -20.84 13.03 8.25
CA LEU A 392 -20.58 12.87 6.81
C LEU A 392 -21.07 11.50 6.33
N CYS A 393 -22.00 11.53 5.37
CA CYS A 393 -22.56 10.34 4.71
C CYS A 393 -22.31 10.40 3.20
N VAL A 394 -22.35 9.25 2.54
CA VAL A 394 -22.32 9.13 1.07
C VAL A 394 -23.64 8.54 0.60
N LYS A 395 -24.34 9.25 -0.28
CA LYS A 395 -25.74 8.91 -0.70
C LYS A 395 -25.85 7.64 -1.52
N PHE A 396 -24.83 7.34 -2.34
CA PHE A 396 -24.89 6.23 -3.28
C PHE A 396 -23.63 5.37 -3.20
N PRO A 397 -23.74 4.07 -3.51
CA PRO A 397 -22.58 3.19 -3.58
C PRO A 397 -21.60 3.63 -4.68
N TRP A 398 -20.34 3.34 -4.47
CA TRP A 398 -19.25 3.55 -5.42
C TRP A 398 -18.50 2.23 -5.66
N PRO A 399 -17.68 2.11 -6.72
CA PRO A 399 -17.12 0.81 -7.10
C PRO A 399 -16.32 0.11 -6.00
N SER A 400 -15.51 0.85 -5.23
CA SER A 400 -14.67 0.29 -4.17
C SER A 400 -15.31 0.23 -2.79
N MET A 401 -16.63 0.46 -2.68
CA MET A 401 -17.35 0.28 -1.42
C MET A 401 -17.22 -1.17 -0.92
N ILE A 402 -16.91 -1.34 0.37
CA ILE A 402 -16.86 -2.66 0.99
C ILE A 402 -18.21 -3.37 0.89
N ARG A 403 -18.18 -4.71 0.93
CA ARG A 403 -19.38 -5.55 0.95
C ARG A 403 -19.64 -6.15 2.32
N THR A 404 -18.57 -6.34 3.11
CA THR A 404 -18.67 -6.95 4.44
C THR A 404 -17.50 -6.56 5.33
N THR A 405 -17.68 -6.73 6.63
CA THR A 405 -16.68 -6.58 7.69
C THR A 405 -16.69 -7.81 8.59
#